data_fa532e678e53731541d568133dad27c6
#
_entry.id   fa532e678e53731541d568133dad27c6
#
_cell.length_a   1.000
_cell.length_b   1.000
_cell.length_c   1.000
_cell.angle_alpha   90.00
_cell.angle_beta   90.00
_cell.angle_gamma   90.00
#
_symmetry.space_group_name_H-M   'P 1'
#
loop_
_entity.id
_entity.type
_entity.pdbx_description
1 polymer ?
#
loop_
_entity_poly.entity_id
_entity_poly.type
_entity_poly.pdbx_seq_one_letter_code
_entity_poly.pdbx_strand_id
1 'polypeptide(L)'
;MSSPIIVFGSINMDLVVYSDKQPAKGETILGNSFETFQGGKGANQAVAISKLGCPVSLIGKVGNDVFGDELLESLNSEQVDTSLVERHEGPSGVAFIYVFEETSENQIIVISGSNEQVKSNQISDKELSATDVLISQLEIPPSEIEDLFIRAKKSGIYRILNTAPALKISKNLIHETDLLVMNESELENLTEQTIERQNTDSIGQAIKDLNLSTTQSIAVTLGSKGVYVYANQKGQFIDGHKVEPVDTTGSGDCFIGALASQYLESNDLLDSVNFANKAAALSVMKRGASSSMPTLEEVVNFQ
;
A
#
# COMPACT_ATOMS: atom_id res chain seq x y z
N MET A 1 11.38 -6.31 20.44
CA MET A 1 10.00 -6.67 20.80
C MET A 1 9.23 -6.69 19.50
N SER A 2 8.36 -7.65 19.26
CA SER A 2 7.54 -7.66 18.03
C SER A 2 6.57 -6.48 18.05
N SER A 3 6.41 -5.82 16.92
CA SER A 3 5.43 -4.75 16.76
C SER A 3 4.03 -5.32 16.59
N PRO A 4 2.98 -4.64 17.08
CA PRO A 4 1.59 -5.09 16.91
C PRO A 4 1.16 -5.11 15.44
N ILE A 5 1.81 -4.30 14.59
CA ILE A 5 1.58 -4.27 13.15
C ILE A 5 2.87 -4.67 12.44
N ILE A 6 2.76 -5.61 11.50
CA ILE A 6 3.83 -5.97 10.57
C ILE A 6 3.38 -5.63 9.15
N VAL A 7 4.25 -4.95 8.40
CA VAL A 7 4.13 -4.78 6.97
C VAL A 7 5.11 -5.72 6.28
N PHE A 8 4.60 -6.62 5.44
CA PHE A 8 5.36 -7.53 4.59
C PHE A 8 5.31 -7.01 3.16
N GLY A 9 6.36 -6.32 2.71
CA GLY A 9 6.23 -5.57 1.46
C GLY A 9 7.51 -5.02 0.86
N SER A 10 7.31 -4.25 -0.19
CA SER A 10 8.33 -3.66 -1.04
C SER A 10 8.98 -2.43 -0.43
N ILE A 11 10.23 -2.22 -0.82
CA ILE A 11 11.05 -1.04 -0.52
C ILE A 11 11.70 -0.63 -1.83
N ASN A 12 11.40 0.58 -2.33
CA ASN A 12 11.91 1.09 -3.60
C ASN A 12 12.56 2.45 -3.44
N MET A 13 13.53 2.74 -4.32
CA MET A 13 13.96 4.10 -4.59
C MET A 13 13.21 4.61 -5.83
N ASP A 14 12.44 5.67 -5.69
CA ASP A 14 11.74 6.32 -6.78
C ASP A 14 12.66 7.36 -7.42
N LEU A 15 12.95 7.18 -8.70
CA LEU A 15 13.82 8.02 -9.51
C LEU A 15 12.94 8.86 -10.43
N VAL A 16 12.71 10.12 -10.07
CA VAL A 16 11.76 10.99 -10.75
C VAL A 16 12.48 11.94 -11.69
N VAL A 17 12.16 11.88 -12.97
CA VAL A 17 12.69 12.76 -14.02
C VAL A 17 11.58 13.67 -14.51
N TYR A 18 11.81 14.95 -14.49
CA TYR A 18 10.91 15.96 -15.04
C TYR A 18 11.40 16.44 -16.40
N SER A 19 10.51 16.51 -17.37
CA SER A 19 10.75 17.03 -18.70
C SER A 19 9.49 17.68 -19.27
N ASP A 20 9.62 18.58 -20.22
CA ASP A 20 8.47 19.24 -20.86
C ASP A 20 7.59 18.21 -21.57
N LYS A 21 8.20 17.33 -22.32
CA LYS A 21 7.51 16.32 -23.17
C LYS A 21 8.14 14.94 -23.08
N GLN A 22 7.40 13.95 -23.52
CA GLN A 22 7.92 12.59 -23.74
C GLN A 22 8.85 12.58 -24.96
N PRO A 23 10.06 11.95 -24.86
CA PRO A 23 10.93 11.78 -26.03
C PRO A 23 10.30 10.83 -27.04
N ALA A 24 10.39 11.19 -28.34
CA ALA A 24 10.01 10.29 -29.41
C ALA A 24 11.02 9.14 -29.56
N LYS A 25 10.64 8.08 -30.27
CA LYS A 25 11.53 6.94 -30.51
C LYS A 25 12.83 7.37 -31.19
N GLY A 26 13.96 7.17 -30.51
CA GLY A 26 15.31 7.56 -30.99
C GLY A 26 15.66 9.02 -30.74
N GLU A 27 14.79 9.81 -30.10
CA GLU A 27 15.06 11.20 -29.71
C GLU A 27 15.82 11.25 -28.39
N THR A 28 16.74 12.20 -28.26
CA THR A 28 17.36 12.60 -26.99
C THR A 28 16.88 13.99 -26.66
N ILE A 29 16.29 14.18 -25.48
CA ILE A 29 15.87 15.47 -24.96
C ILE A 29 16.66 15.83 -23.70
N LEU A 30 16.68 17.11 -23.34
CA LEU A 30 17.15 17.55 -22.03
C LEU A 30 15.97 17.52 -21.06
N GLY A 31 16.19 16.95 -19.88
CA GLY A 31 15.25 17.02 -18.78
C GLY A 31 15.40 18.34 -18.01
N ASN A 32 14.38 18.68 -17.20
CA ASN A 32 14.34 19.91 -16.40
C ASN A 32 14.97 19.70 -15.02
N SER A 33 14.67 18.57 -14.37
CA SER A 33 15.22 18.19 -13.08
C SER A 33 15.18 16.67 -12.86
N PHE A 34 15.89 16.23 -11.83
CA PHE A 34 15.89 14.85 -11.34
C PHE A 34 15.84 14.87 -9.82
N GLU A 35 14.97 14.04 -9.25
CA GLU A 35 14.81 13.91 -7.81
C GLU A 35 14.72 12.42 -7.43
N THR A 36 15.12 12.10 -6.20
CA THR A 36 14.98 10.76 -5.63
C THR A 36 14.08 10.82 -4.41
N PHE A 37 13.18 9.84 -4.28
CA PHE A 37 12.28 9.73 -3.14
C PHE A 37 12.28 8.27 -2.64
N GLN A 38 12.07 8.13 -1.34
CA GLN A 38 11.72 6.84 -0.78
C GLN A 38 10.33 6.44 -1.28
N GLY A 39 10.23 5.21 -1.77
CA GLY A 39 9.01 4.63 -2.30
C GLY A 39 8.89 3.14 -1.95
N GLY A 40 8.02 2.47 -2.68
CA GLY A 40 7.61 1.10 -2.41
C GLY A 40 6.39 1.06 -1.47
N LYS A 41 5.36 0.32 -1.87
CA LYS A 41 4.09 0.28 -1.12
C LYS A 41 4.27 -0.18 0.31
N GLY A 42 5.14 -1.19 0.54
CA GLY A 42 5.45 -1.67 1.89
C GLY A 42 6.07 -0.57 2.76
N ALA A 43 7.08 0.12 2.25
CA ALA A 43 7.74 1.21 2.95
C ALA A 43 6.77 2.37 3.23
N ASN A 44 5.99 2.80 2.23
CA ASN A 44 5.01 3.87 2.38
C ASN A 44 3.97 3.56 3.46
N GLN A 45 3.41 2.33 3.45
CA GLN A 45 2.41 1.90 4.44
C GLN A 45 3.00 1.83 5.84
N ALA A 46 4.24 1.36 5.99
CA ALA A 46 4.94 1.34 7.27
C ALA A 46 5.18 2.77 7.82
N VAL A 47 5.60 3.70 6.96
CA VAL A 47 5.76 5.12 7.34
C VAL A 47 4.42 5.74 7.75
N ALA A 48 3.33 5.45 7.02
CA ALA A 48 2.01 5.96 7.38
C ALA A 48 1.58 5.49 8.78
N ILE A 49 1.81 4.21 9.11
CA ILE A 49 1.54 3.63 10.43
C ILE A 49 2.38 4.31 11.51
N SER A 50 3.67 4.46 11.27
CA SER A 50 4.59 5.09 12.24
C SER A 50 4.22 6.54 12.53
N LYS A 51 3.89 7.35 11.50
CA LYS A 51 3.46 8.75 11.67
C LYS A 51 2.16 8.90 12.45
N LEU A 52 1.33 7.87 12.46
CA LEU A 52 0.13 7.80 13.31
C LEU A 52 0.41 7.34 14.74
N GLY A 53 1.70 7.13 15.09
CA GLY A 53 2.13 6.77 16.45
C GLY A 53 2.01 5.29 16.77
N CYS A 54 1.70 4.42 15.82
CA CYS A 54 1.64 2.97 16.03
C CYS A 54 3.00 2.33 15.79
N PRO A 55 3.50 1.47 16.69
CA PRO A 55 4.70 0.70 16.44
C PRO A 55 4.51 -0.26 15.25
N VAL A 56 5.47 -0.25 14.32
CA VAL A 56 5.41 -1.07 13.10
C VAL A 56 6.78 -1.65 12.77
N SER A 57 6.81 -2.92 12.36
CA SER A 57 8.00 -3.56 11.79
C SER A 57 7.76 -3.82 10.30
N LEU A 58 8.81 -3.60 9.49
CA LEU A 58 8.80 -3.87 8.05
C LEU A 58 9.62 -5.14 7.77
N ILE A 59 9.00 -6.11 7.09
CA ILE A 59 9.69 -7.26 6.49
C ILE A 59 9.83 -6.99 5.01
N GLY A 60 11.06 -6.95 4.53
CA GLY A 60 11.37 -6.67 3.13
C GLY A 60 12.82 -6.99 2.80
N LYS A 61 13.24 -6.59 1.61
CA LYS A 61 14.66 -6.66 1.22
C LYS A 61 15.09 -5.42 0.47
N VAL A 62 16.33 -5.01 0.73
CA VAL A 62 17.03 -3.99 -0.04
C VAL A 62 18.31 -4.58 -0.63
N GLY A 63 18.87 -3.93 -1.63
CA GLY A 63 20.15 -4.29 -2.20
C GLY A 63 21.33 -3.97 -1.28
N ASN A 64 22.47 -4.54 -1.61
CA ASN A 64 23.75 -4.16 -1.01
C ASN A 64 24.37 -3.02 -1.83
N ASP A 65 23.62 -1.92 -1.97
CA ASP A 65 23.93 -0.74 -2.78
C ASP A 65 23.61 0.56 -2.03
N VAL A 66 23.97 1.70 -2.63
CA VAL A 66 23.75 3.04 -2.05
C VAL A 66 22.27 3.30 -1.77
N PHE A 67 21.39 2.84 -2.65
CA PHE A 67 19.94 3.00 -2.43
C PHE A 67 19.45 2.20 -1.23
N GLY A 68 19.98 0.98 -1.02
CA GLY A 68 19.68 0.19 0.16
C GLY A 68 20.08 0.88 1.46
N ASP A 69 21.22 1.58 1.48
CA ASP A 69 21.67 2.35 2.64
C ASP A 69 20.75 3.54 2.90
N GLU A 70 20.44 4.35 1.88
CA GLU A 70 19.58 5.52 1.98
C GLU A 70 18.14 5.15 2.40
N LEU A 71 17.60 4.06 1.85
CA LEU A 71 16.25 3.58 2.17
C LEU A 71 16.14 3.13 3.63
N LEU A 72 17.12 2.38 4.14
CA LEU A 72 17.13 1.95 5.55
C LEU A 72 17.32 3.13 6.50
N GLU A 73 18.20 4.08 6.18
CA GLU A 73 18.38 5.30 6.98
C GLU A 73 17.08 6.11 7.06
N SER A 74 16.42 6.29 5.93
CA SER A 74 15.15 7.00 5.85
C SER A 74 14.04 6.31 6.67
N LEU A 75 13.85 4.99 6.53
CA LEU A 75 12.86 4.23 7.30
C LEU A 75 13.12 4.30 8.81
N ASN A 76 14.39 4.19 9.22
CA ASN A 76 14.76 4.31 10.63
C ASN A 76 14.51 5.74 11.17
N SER A 77 14.73 6.79 10.36
CA SER A 77 14.41 8.17 10.75
C SER A 77 12.92 8.41 10.97
N GLU A 78 12.08 7.68 10.22
CA GLU A 78 10.61 7.66 10.38
C GLU A 78 10.16 6.64 11.46
N GLN A 79 11.06 6.11 12.29
CA GLN A 79 10.80 5.20 13.39
C GLN A 79 10.14 3.86 13.00
N VAL A 80 10.32 3.42 11.76
CA VAL A 80 9.94 2.07 11.31
C VAL A 80 11.01 1.08 11.79
N ASP A 81 10.60 0.00 12.46
CA ASP A 81 11.54 -1.08 12.82
C ASP A 81 11.92 -1.88 11.57
N THR A 82 13.17 -1.73 11.15
CA THR A 82 13.76 -2.40 9.98
C THR A 82 14.58 -3.64 10.33
N SER A 83 14.50 -4.15 11.56
CA SER A 83 15.30 -5.31 12.02
C SER A 83 15.03 -6.60 11.22
N LEU A 84 13.88 -6.68 10.55
CA LEU A 84 13.47 -7.79 9.66
C LEU A 84 13.68 -7.47 8.17
N VAL A 85 14.32 -6.34 7.84
CA VAL A 85 14.72 -6.04 6.46
C VAL A 85 16.09 -6.65 6.21
N GLU A 86 16.17 -7.57 5.26
CA GLU A 86 17.41 -8.22 4.88
C GLU A 86 18.09 -7.52 3.70
N ARG A 87 19.42 -7.67 3.61
CA ARG A 87 20.17 -7.24 2.42
C ARG A 87 20.34 -8.40 1.44
N HIS A 88 20.25 -8.08 0.15
CA HIS A 88 20.46 -9.01 -0.95
C HIS A 88 21.63 -8.54 -1.82
N GLU A 89 22.41 -9.47 -2.37
CA GLU A 89 23.56 -9.16 -3.26
C GLU A 89 23.18 -8.49 -4.59
N GLY A 90 21.88 -8.52 -4.97
CA GLY A 90 21.35 -7.79 -6.12
C GLY A 90 21.02 -6.33 -5.82
N PRO A 91 20.56 -5.56 -6.80
CA PRO A 91 20.19 -4.16 -6.63
C PRO A 91 18.90 -4.01 -5.79
N SER A 92 18.77 -2.86 -5.11
CA SER A 92 17.51 -2.43 -4.52
C SER A 92 16.40 -2.30 -5.56
N GLY A 93 15.15 -2.39 -5.14
CA GLY A 93 14.00 -2.05 -5.99
C GLY A 93 14.03 -0.58 -6.40
N VAL A 94 13.68 -0.28 -7.64
CA VAL A 94 13.61 1.10 -8.14
C VAL A 94 12.35 1.31 -8.97
N ALA A 95 11.79 2.52 -8.92
CA ALA A 95 10.77 2.96 -9.85
C ALA A 95 11.32 4.15 -10.66
N PHE A 96 11.34 4.04 -11.98
CA PHE A 96 11.64 5.15 -12.87
C PHE A 96 10.33 5.86 -13.18
N ILE A 97 10.21 7.12 -12.75
CA ILE A 97 9.00 7.92 -12.88
C ILE A 97 9.33 9.10 -13.80
N TYR A 98 8.68 9.14 -14.95
CA TYR A 98 8.80 10.23 -15.91
C TYR A 98 7.59 11.13 -15.75
N VAL A 99 7.80 12.41 -15.45
CA VAL A 99 6.75 13.43 -15.33
C VAL A 99 6.88 14.40 -16.49
N PHE A 100 5.82 14.55 -17.27
CA PHE A 100 5.76 15.44 -18.43
C PHE A 100 4.99 16.71 -18.03
N GLU A 101 5.73 17.82 -17.87
CA GLU A 101 5.17 19.06 -17.28
C GLU A 101 4.13 19.72 -18.20
N GLU A 102 4.27 19.62 -19.53
CA GLU A 102 3.29 20.19 -20.47
C GLU A 102 1.93 19.48 -20.43
N THR A 103 1.89 18.17 -20.19
CA THR A 103 0.65 17.38 -20.18
C THR A 103 0.17 17.01 -18.79
N SER A 104 1.01 17.18 -17.77
CA SER A 104 0.78 16.68 -16.40
C SER A 104 0.56 15.15 -16.35
N GLU A 105 1.07 14.42 -17.34
CA GLU A 105 1.05 12.96 -17.38
C GLU A 105 2.32 12.37 -16.77
N ASN A 106 2.24 11.12 -16.31
CA ASN A 106 3.41 10.38 -15.88
C ASN A 106 3.47 8.99 -16.51
N GLN A 107 4.67 8.43 -16.54
CA GLN A 107 4.92 7.03 -16.90
C GLN A 107 5.84 6.42 -15.86
N ILE A 108 5.52 5.20 -15.42
CA ILE A 108 6.25 4.53 -14.35
C ILE A 108 6.71 3.16 -14.85
N ILE A 109 8.01 2.89 -14.64
CA ILE A 109 8.61 1.57 -14.87
C ILE A 109 9.19 1.10 -13.53
N VAL A 110 8.66 0.00 -13.00
CA VAL A 110 9.15 -0.60 -11.76
C VAL A 110 10.11 -1.75 -12.08
N ILE A 111 11.25 -1.76 -11.40
CA ILE A 111 12.20 -2.87 -11.38
C ILE A 111 12.25 -3.38 -9.96
N SER A 112 11.70 -4.56 -9.72
CA SER A 112 11.51 -5.13 -8.38
C SER A 112 12.83 -5.31 -7.61
N GLY A 113 13.93 -5.65 -8.31
CA GLY A 113 15.23 -5.84 -7.67
C GLY A 113 15.14 -6.82 -6.49
N SER A 114 15.63 -6.38 -5.34
CA SER A 114 15.63 -7.20 -4.12
C SER A 114 14.23 -7.56 -3.61
N ASN A 115 13.18 -6.83 -4.00
CA ASN A 115 11.80 -7.16 -3.61
C ASN A 115 11.34 -8.53 -4.12
N GLU A 116 11.85 -9.01 -5.27
CA GLU A 116 11.57 -10.36 -5.77
C GLU A 116 12.18 -11.48 -4.91
N GLN A 117 13.10 -11.14 -4.04
CA GLN A 117 13.81 -12.07 -3.16
C GLN A 117 13.25 -12.08 -1.73
N VAL A 118 12.20 -11.31 -1.47
CA VAL A 118 11.52 -11.30 -0.17
C VAL A 118 10.90 -12.68 0.09
N LYS A 119 11.07 -13.19 1.33
CA LYS A 119 10.65 -14.52 1.73
C LYS A 119 9.83 -14.49 3.01
N SER A 120 8.79 -15.31 3.06
CA SER A 120 7.92 -15.49 4.24
C SER A 120 8.67 -15.96 5.48
N ASN A 121 9.77 -16.71 5.30
CA ASN A 121 10.58 -17.24 6.38
C ASN A 121 11.58 -16.23 7.00
N GLN A 122 11.58 -14.96 6.57
CA GLN A 122 12.33 -13.89 7.25
C GLN A 122 11.80 -13.62 8.66
N ILE A 123 10.62 -14.10 8.99
CA ILE A 123 10.06 -14.06 10.33
C ILE A 123 9.71 -15.48 10.81
N SER A 124 10.11 -15.80 12.04
CA SER A 124 9.72 -17.09 12.67
C SER A 124 8.25 -17.07 13.13
N ASP A 125 7.61 -18.24 13.25
CA ASP A 125 6.23 -18.34 13.76
C ASP A 125 6.10 -17.78 15.19
N LYS A 126 7.14 -17.87 15.99
CA LYS A 126 7.18 -17.33 17.35
C LYS A 126 7.12 -15.80 17.36
N GLU A 127 7.89 -15.16 16.49
CA GLU A 127 7.88 -13.69 16.35
C GLU A 127 6.57 -13.22 15.74
N LEU A 128 6.10 -13.91 14.70
CA LEU A 128 4.84 -13.62 14.03
C LEU A 128 3.65 -13.70 15.01
N SER A 129 3.61 -14.68 15.91
CA SER A 129 2.50 -14.87 16.87
C SER A 129 2.30 -13.75 17.87
N ALA A 130 3.21 -12.78 17.94
CA ALA A 130 3.09 -11.60 18.80
C ALA A 130 2.59 -10.36 18.05
N THR A 131 2.09 -10.55 16.84
CA THR A 131 1.54 -9.51 15.95
C THR A 131 0.01 -9.62 15.93
N ASP A 132 -0.67 -8.48 15.86
CA ASP A 132 -2.13 -8.42 15.79
C ASP A 132 -2.61 -8.23 14.33
N VAL A 133 -1.88 -7.42 13.54
CA VAL A 133 -2.23 -7.07 12.15
C VAL A 133 -1.04 -7.31 11.22
N LEU A 134 -1.27 -8.02 10.13
CA LEU A 134 -0.30 -8.23 9.05
C LEU A 134 -0.82 -7.62 7.75
N ILE A 135 -0.01 -6.80 7.11
CA ILE A 135 -0.34 -6.09 5.87
C ILE A 135 0.61 -6.55 4.76
N SER A 136 0.11 -6.72 3.54
CA SER A 136 0.94 -6.94 2.36
C SER A 136 0.36 -6.30 1.11
N GLN A 137 1.20 -6.20 0.04
CA GLN A 137 0.87 -5.64 -1.27
C GLN A 137 1.49 -6.52 -2.36
N LEU A 138 1.15 -6.29 -3.63
CA LEU A 138 1.58 -7.16 -4.72
C LEU A 138 2.89 -6.71 -5.42
N GLU A 139 3.76 -5.99 -4.72
CA GLU A 139 5.11 -5.64 -5.23
C GLU A 139 6.22 -6.60 -4.76
N ILE A 140 5.84 -7.67 -4.05
CA ILE A 140 6.68 -8.79 -3.66
C ILE A 140 6.04 -10.09 -4.16
N PRO A 141 6.74 -11.25 -4.16
CA PRO A 141 6.18 -12.48 -4.71
C PRO A 141 4.87 -12.90 -4.04
N PRO A 142 3.74 -13.03 -4.78
CA PRO A 142 2.45 -13.39 -4.20
C PRO A 142 2.44 -14.75 -3.49
N SER A 143 3.29 -15.69 -3.89
CA SER A 143 3.44 -16.99 -3.23
C SER A 143 4.00 -16.87 -1.80
N GLU A 144 4.87 -15.90 -1.56
CA GLU A 144 5.43 -15.65 -0.23
C GLU A 144 4.41 -14.94 0.67
N ILE A 145 3.56 -14.06 0.07
CA ILE A 145 2.43 -13.45 0.79
C ILE A 145 1.45 -14.53 1.22
N GLU A 146 1.09 -15.44 0.30
CA GLU A 146 0.17 -16.55 0.58
C GLU A 146 0.68 -17.43 1.72
N ASP A 147 1.96 -17.84 1.67
CA ASP A 147 2.56 -18.65 2.72
C ASP A 147 2.54 -17.93 4.08
N LEU A 148 2.92 -16.64 4.13
CA LEU A 148 2.92 -15.88 5.37
C LEU A 148 1.48 -15.68 5.91
N PHE A 149 0.49 -15.46 5.04
CA PHE A 149 -0.91 -15.30 5.44
C PHE A 149 -1.50 -16.59 6.00
N ILE A 150 -1.14 -17.76 5.42
CA ILE A 150 -1.51 -19.09 5.97
C ILE A 150 -0.94 -19.26 7.38
N ARG A 151 0.31 -18.85 7.61
CA ARG A 151 0.96 -18.93 8.93
C ARG A 151 0.31 -17.96 9.92
N ALA A 152 0.06 -16.74 9.49
CA ALA A 152 -0.60 -15.70 10.30
C ALA A 152 -2.01 -16.10 10.74
N LYS A 153 -2.79 -16.75 9.85
CA LYS A 153 -4.12 -17.26 10.16
C LYS A 153 -4.12 -18.26 11.32
N LYS A 154 -3.14 -19.14 11.35
CA LYS A 154 -3.00 -20.13 12.44
C LYS A 154 -2.77 -19.49 13.81
N SER A 155 -2.21 -18.28 13.82
CA SER A 155 -1.95 -17.46 15.01
C SER A 155 -3.09 -16.49 15.32
N GLY A 156 -4.16 -16.44 14.51
CA GLY A 156 -5.30 -15.53 14.72
C GLY A 156 -5.03 -14.08 14.35
N ILE A 157 -3.99 -13.82 13.56
CA ILE A 157 -3.58 -12.47 13.13
C ILE A 157 -4.53 -11.96 12.05
N TYR A 158 -4.95 -10.70 12.11
CA TYR A 158 -5.77 -10.06 11.09
C TYR A 158 -4.93 -9.70 9.86
N ARG A 159 -5.34 -10.15 8.66
CA ARG A 159 -4.55 -10.06 7.43
C ARG A 159 -5.21 -9.10 6.44
N ILE A 160 -4.48 -8.04 6.09
CA ILE A 160 -4.90 -7.02 5.13
C ILE A 160 -4.06 -7.18 3.86
N LEU A 161 -4.71 -7.36 2.71
CA LEU A 161 -4.05 -7.38 1.40
C LEU A 161 -4.48 -6.18 0.57
N ASN A 162 -3.52 -5.33 0.23
CA ASN A 162 -3.67 -4.34 -0.83
C ASN A 162 -3.38 -5.00 -2.18
N THR A 163 -4.37 -5.09 -3.06
CA THR A 163 -4.20 -5.78 -4.35
C THR A 163 -3.52 -4.92 -5.42
N ALA A 164 -2.69 -3.97 -4.99
CA ALA A 164 -1.88 -3.10 -5.84
C ALA A 164 -0.43 -3.59 -5.96
N PRO A 165 0.18 -3.53 -7.17
CA PRO A 165 -0.44 -3.22 -8.45
C PRO A 165 -1.41 -4.32 -8.91
N ALA A 166 -2.25 -4.00 -9.89
CA ALA A 166 -3.25 -4.91 -10.43
C ALA A 166 -2.61 -6.16 -11.06
N LEU A 167 -2.49 -7.23 -10.28
CA LEU A 167 -1.97 -8.53 -10.67
C LEU A 167 -3.01 -9.62 -10.45
N LYS A 168 -2.92 -10.70 -11.23
CA LYS A 168 -3.69 -11.92 -10.94
C LYS A 168 -3.08 -12.63 -9.73
N ILE A 169 -3.92 -12.95 -8.77
CA ILE A 169 -3.54 -13.69 -7.56
C ILE A 169 -4.32 -15.00 -7.45
N SER A 170 -3.81 -15.93 -6.65
CA SER A 170 -4.47 -17.21 -6.42
C SER A 170 -5.78 -17.02 -5.65
N LYS A 171 -6.75 -17.88 -5.89
CA LYS A 171 -7.98 -17.93 -5.08
C LYS A 171 -7.65 -18.23 -3.61
N ASN A 172 -6.58 -18.97 -3.35
CA ASN A 172 -6.17 -19.32 -2.00
C ASN A 172 -5.69 -18.07 -1.25
N LEU A 173 -4.88 -17.20 -1.86
CA LEU A 173 -4.46 -15.93 -1.25
C LEU A 173 -5.69 -15.04 -0.92
N ILE A 174 -6.69 -14.99 -1.82
CA ILE A 174 -7.95 -14.28 -1.53
C ILE A 174 -8.62 -14.88 -0.28
N HIS A 175 -8.74 -16.21 -0.18
CA HIS A 175 -9.38 -16.88 0.96
C HIS A 175 -8.57 -16.81 2.28
N GLU A 176 -7.26 -16.61 2.19
CA GLU A 176 -6.41 -16.42 3.36
C GLU A 176 -6.35 -14.96 3.84
N THR A 177 -7.03 -14.04 3.18
CA THR A 177 -7.10 -12.60 3.51
C THR A 177 -8.37 -12.27 4.27
N ASP A 178 -8.30 -11.48 5.34
CA ASP A 178 -9.48 -11.01 6.08
C ASP A 178 -10.07 -9.76 5.45
N LEU A 179 -9.21 -8.82 5.03
CA LEU A 179 -9.60 -7.58 4.38
C LEU A 179 -8.83 -7.37 3.08
N LEU A 180 -9.52 -7.33 1.96
CA LEU A 180 -8.98 -6.91 0.67
C LEU A 180 -9.19 -5.40 0.51
N VAL A 181 -8.14 -4.66 0.17
CA VAL A 181 -8.21 -3.23 -0.14
C VAL A 181 -7.73 -3.00 -1.55
N MET A 182 -8.54 -2.31 -2.35
CA MET A 182 -8.29 -2.12 -3.78
C MET A 182 -8.96 -0.86 -4.32
N ASN A 183 -8.55 -0.41 -5.49
CA ASN A 183 -9.29 0.55 -6.28
C ASN A 183 -10.16 -0.16 -7.32
N GLU A 184 -10.92 0.60 -8.11
CA GLU A 184 -11.82 0.05 -9.14
C GLU A 184 -11.08 -0.74 -10.22
N SER A 185 -9.89 -0.27 -10.66
CA SER A 185 -9.10 -0.96 -11.68
C SER A 185 -8.53 -2.29 -11.17
N GLU A 186 -8.15 -2.35 -9.90
CA GLU A 186 -7.69 -3.57 -9.25
C GLU A 186 -8.83 -4.57 -9.06
N LEU A 187 -10.05 -4.09 -8.73
CA LEU A 187 -11.24 -4.93 -8.67
C LEU A 187 -11.61 -5.47 -10.07
N GLU A 188 -11.56 -4.66 -11.13
CA GLU A 188 -11.74 -5.11 -12.52
C GLU A 188 -10.75 -6.23 -12.89
N ASN A 189 -9.48 -6.05 -12.54
CA ASN A 189 -8.44 -7.05 -12.81
C ASN A 189 -8.69 -8.35 -12.04
N LEU A 190 -9.07 -8.25 -10.76
CA LEU A 190 -9.30 -9.40 -9.90
C LEU A 190 -10.54 -10.21 -10.29
N THR A 191 -11.61 -9.54 -10.75
CA THR A 191 -12.88 -10.17 -11.13
C THR A 191 -13.00 -10.46 -12.61
N GLU A 192 -12.10 -9.92 -13.43
CA GLU A 192 -12.17 -9.96 -14.91
C GLU A 192 -13.48 -9.36 -15.47
N GLN A 193 -14.08 -8.42 -14.72
CA GLN A 193 -15.33 -7.74 -15.10
C GLN A 193 -15.08 -6.25 -15.31
N THR A 194 -15.77 -5.68 -16.28
CA THR A 194 -15.80 -4.22 -16.43
C THR A 194 -16.68 -3.61 -15.35
N ILE A 195 -16.15 -2.67 -14.60
CA ILE A 195 -16.87 -1.95 -13.55
C ILE A 195 -17.22 -0.56 -14.05
N GLU A 196 -18.50 -0.23 -13.95
CA GLU A 196 -18.93 1.14 -14.22
C GLU A 196 -18.40 2.04 -13.10
N ARG A 197 -17.55 3.01 -13.48
CA ARG A 197 -16.83 3.85 -12.53
C ARG A 197 -17.77 4.53 -11.54
N GLN A 198 -17.44 4.42 -10.26
CA GLN A 198 -18.16 5.03 -9.15
C GLN A 198 -19.63 4.57 -9.04
N ASN A 199 -19.99 3.45 -9.66
CA ASN A 199 -21.29 2.82 -9.53
C ASN A 199 -21.24 1.71 -8.47
N THR A 200 -21.84 1.96 -7.31
CA THR A 200 -21.82 1.05 -6.16
C THR A 200 -22.54 -0.28 -6.44
N ASP A 201 -23.54 -0.29 -7.32
CA ASP A 201 -24.24 -1.52 -7.69
C ASP A 201 -23.36 -2.41 -8.56
N SER A 202 -22.66 -1.81 -9.54
CA SER A 202 -21.67 -2.51 -10.37
C SER A 202 -20.53 -3.10 -9.52
N ILE A 203 -19.98 -2.31 -8.59
CA ILE A 203 -18.96 -2.74 -7.65
C ILE A 203 -19.49 -3.89 -6.76
N GLY A 204 -20.67 -3.73 -6.19
CA GLY A 204 -21.28 -4.75 -5.34
C GLY A 204 -21.56 -6.07 -6.06
N GLN A 205 -21.90 -6.01 -7.36
CA GLN A 205 -22.08 -7.21 -8.17
C GLN A 205 -20.74 -7.92 -8.41
N ALA A 206 -19.71 -7.18 -8.81
CA ALA A 206 -18.36 -7.74 -9.03
C ALA A 206 -17.80 -8.41 -7.77
N ILE A 207 -18.01 -7.82 -6.59
CA ILE A 207 -17.57 -8.39 -5.30
C ILE A 207 -18.27 -9.72 -5.00
N LYS A 208 -19.58 -9.86 -5.31
CA LYS A 208 -20.29 -11.12 -5.06
C LYS A 208 -19.72 -12.30 -5.82
N ASP A 209 -19.17 -12.07 -7.01
CA ASP A 209 -18.59 -13.12 -7.85
C ASP A 209 -17.23 -13.63 -7.32
N LEU A 210 -16.61 -12.92 -6.36
CA LEU A 210 -15.44 -13.40 -5.64
C LEU A 210 -15.76 -14.52 -4.63
N ASN A 211 -17.05 -14.76 -4.33
CA ASN A 211 -17.53 -15.82 -3.42
C ASN A 211 -16.81 -15.78 -2.06
N LEU A 212 -16.70 -14.60 -1.46
CA LEU A 212 -16.06 -14.41 -0.17
C LEU A 212 -16.83 -15.13 0.95
N SER A 213 -16.10 -15.57 1.96
CA SER A 213 -16.70 -16.06 3.21
C SER A 213 -17.39 -14.91 3.97
N THR A 214 -18.25 -15.24 4.92
CA THR A 214 -18.97 -14.23 5.73
C THR A 214 -18.06 -13.42 6.64
N THR A 215 -16.85 -13.89 6.90
CA THR A 215 -15.85 -13.20 7.75
C THR A 215 -14.90 -12.31 6.97
N GLN A 216 -14.89 -12.41 5.64
CA GLN A 216 -14.04 -11.59 4.77
C GLN A 216 -14.71 -10.28 4.41
N SER A 217 -13.91 -9.25 4.25
CA SER A 217 -14.36 -7.91 3.89
C SER A 217 -13.57 -7.36 2.70
N ILE A 218 -14.16 -6.41 2.00
CA ILE A 218 -13.50 -5.64 0.95
C ILE A 218 -13.74 -4.14 1.17
N ALA A 219 -12.70 -3.34 0.96
CA ALA A 219 -12.79 -1.89 0.83
C ALA A 219 -12.33 -1.49 -0.58
N VAL A 220 -13.21 -0.89 -1.36
CA VAL A 220 -12.91 -0.37 -2.70
C VAL A 220 -12.82 1.15 -2.63
N THR A 221 -11.61 1.68 -2.84
CA THR A 221 -11.38 3.13 -2.85
C THR A 221 -11.84 3.73 -4.19
N LEU A 222 -12.56 4.86 -4.13
CA LEU A 222 -13.18 5.54 -5.27
C LEU A 222 -12.62 6.96 -5.45
N GLY A 223 -11.38 7.16 -5.06
CA GLY A 223 -10.70 8.46 -5.09
C GLY A 223 -11.44 9.50 -4.25
N SER A 224 -11.69 10.68 -4.82
CA SER A 224 -12.37 11.79 -4.12
C SER A 224 -13.82 11.50 -3.72
N LYS A 225 -14.43 10.45 -4.25
CA LYS A 225 -15.80 10.07 -3.86
C LYS A 225 -15.85 9.32 -2.52
N GLY A 226 -14.78 8.66 -2.12
CA GLY A 226 -14.75 7.93 -0.85
C GLY A 226 -14.48 6.44 -1.03
N VAL A 227 -15.19 5.60 -0.27
CA VAL A 227 -14.90 4.17 -0.18
C VAL A 227 -16.19 3.35 -0.18
N TYR A 228 -16.24 2.28 -0.97
CA TYR A 228 -17.27 1.28 -0.87
C TYR A 228 -16.78 0.10 -0.03
N VAL A 229 -17.43 -0.17 1.10
CA VAL A 229 -17.09 -1.27 2.01
C VAL A 229 -18.11 -2.38 1.85
N TYR A 230 -17.64 -3.62 1.68
CA TYR A 230 -18.46 -4.81 1.69
C TYR A 230 -18.02 -5.70 2.86
N ALA A 231 -18.88 -5.84 3.85
CA ALA A 231 -18.65 -6.63 5.04
C ALA A 231 -19.95 -7.25 5.53
N ASN A 232 -19.90 -8.43 6.15
CA ASN A 232 -21.08 -9.15 6.65
C ASN A 232 -22.18 -9.32 5.57
N GLN A 233 -21.78 -9.57 4.32
CA GLN A 233 -22.64 -9.71 3.14
C GLN A 233 -23.45 -8.45 2.80
N LYS A 234 -23.01 -7.28 3.24
CA LYS A 234 -23.67 -5.99 2.97
C LYS A 234 -22.65 -4.97 2.45
N GLY A 235 -23.09 -4.21 1.45
CA GLY A 235 -22.35 -3.06 0.94
C GLY A 235 -22.75 -1.78 1.66
N GLN A 236 -21.77 -0.93 1.97
CA GLN A 236 -21.95 0.40 2.52
C GLN A 236 -21.02 1.38 1.83
N PHE A 237 -21.52 2.54 1.49
CA PHE A 237 -20.72 3.62 0.93
C PHE A 237 -20.36 4.63 2.02
N ILE A 238 -19.12 5.08 2.01
CA ILE A 238 -18.56 6.12 2.89
C ILE A 238 -18.11 7.26 2.00
N ASP A 239 -18.69 8.45 2.20
CA ASP A 239 -18.37 9.63 1.41
C ASP A 239 -16.93 10.08 1.58
N GLY A 240 -16.33 10.59 0.51
CA GLY A 240 -15.01 11.19 0.52
C GLY A 240 -15.01 12.61 1.12
N HIS A 241 -13.83 13.06 1.52
CA HIS A 241 -13.62 14.42 1.98
C HIS A 241 -13.28 15.35 0.81
N LYS A 242 -13.90 16.53 0.78
CA LYS A 242 -13.63 17.55 -0.25
C LYS A 242 -12.38 18.32 0.11
N VAL A 243 -11.32 18.09 -0.64
CA VAL A 243 -10.03 18.79 -0.50
C VAL A 243 -9.53 19.22 -1.87
N GLU A 244 -8.60 20.15 -1.91
CA GLU A 244 -7.88 20.53 -3.14
C GLU A 244 -6.60 19.69 -3.22
N PRO A 245 -6.51 18.71 -4.14
CA PRO A 245 -5.36 17.84 -4.22
C PRO A 245 -4.17 18.58 -4.85
N VAL A 246 -2.99 18.38 -4.24
CA VAL A 246 -1.70 18.82 -4.76
C VAL A 246 -0.98 17.67 -5.44
N ASP A 247 -0.99 16.47 -4.78
CA ASP A 247 -0.35 15.26 -5.27
C ASP A 247 -1.08 14.03 -4.70
N THR A 248 -1.48 13.10 -5.53
CA THR A 248 -2.21 11.90 -5.10
C THR A 248 -1.31 10.69 -4.87
N THR A 249 0.02 10.85 -5.05
CA THR A 249 1.00 9.78 -4.85
C THR A 249 0.98 9.28 -3.40
N GLY A 250 0.93 7.96 -3.23
CA GLY A 250 0.93 7.33 -1.90
C GLY A 250 -0.36 7.47 -1.10
N SER A 251 -1.42 8.11 -1.62
CA SER A 251 -2.69 8.25 -0.89
C SER A 251 -3.35 6.91 -0.56
N GLY A 252 -3.24 5.92 -1.45
CA GLY A 252 -3.67 4.55 -1.18
C GLY A 252 -2.86 3.89 -0.06
N ASP A 253 -1.55 4.11 -0.03
CA ASP A 253 -0.67 3.59 1.04
C ASP A 253 -0.99 4.26 2.39
N CYS A 254 -1.24 5.58 2.36
CA CYS A 254 -1.73 6.33 3.52
C CYS A 254 -3.04 5.75 4.05
N PHE A 255 -4.00 5.50 3.16
CA PHE A 255 -5.28 4.89 3.53
C PHE A 255 -5.09 3.55 4.24
N ILE A 256 -4.24 2.66 3.71
CA ILE A 256 -4.01 1.32 4.29
C ILE A 256 -3.29 1.41 5.63
N GLY A 257 -2.26 2.23 5.74
CA GLY A 257 -1.55 2.43 7.00
C GLY A 257 -2.47 2.98 8.10
N ALA A 258 -3.30 3.98 7.75
CA ALA A 258 -4.27 4.57 8.68
C ALA A 258 -5.39 3.59 9.06
N LEU A 259 -5.89 2.81 8.09
CA LEU A 259 -6.88 1.76 8.35
C LEU A 259 -6.36 0.73 9.34
N ALA A 260 -5.15 0.24 9.14
CA ALA A 260 -4.55 -0.77 10.02
C ALA A 260 -4.30 -0.21 11.44
N SER A 261 -3.81 1.02 11.53
CA SER A 261 -3.58 1.69 12.82
C SER A 261 -4.87 1.86 13.60
N GLN A 262 -5.94 2.34 12.97
CA GLN A 262 -7.24 2.52 13.64
C GLN A 262 -7.91 1.17 13.94
N TYR A 263 -7.74 0.16 13.07
CA TYR A 263 -8.31 -1.17 13.31
C TYR A 263 -7.68 -1.86 14.53
N LEU A 264 -6.39 -1.69 14.75
CA LEU A 264 -5.71 -2.17 15.95
C LEU A 264 -6.34 -1.59 17.24
N GLU A 265 -6.75 -0.33 17.19
CA GLU A 265 -7.33 0.39 18.34
C GLU A 265 -8.82 0.05 18.56
N SER A 266 -9.62 0.11 17.47
CA SER A 266 -11.09 0.05 17.57
C SER A 266 -11.67 -1.34 17.36
N ASN A 267 -10.96 -2.22 16.64
CA ASN A 267 -11.47 -3.49 16.14
C ASN A 267 -12.81 -3.33 15.36
N ASP A 268 -13.03 -2.16 14.76
CA ASP A 268 -14.21 -1.82 13.95
C ASP A 268 -13.78 -1.38 12.56
N LEU A 269 -14.22 -2.12 11.53
CA LEU A 269 -13.83 -1.87 10.16
C LEU A 269 -14.37 -0.53 9.63
N LEU A 270 -15.62 -0.17 9.96
CA LEU A 270 -16.23 1.05 9.42
C LEU A 270 -15.60 2.30 10.05
N ASP A 271 -15.32 2.27 11.34
CA ASP A 271 -14.56 3.31 12.03
C ASP A 271 -13.17 3.47 11.44
N SER A 272 -12.48 2.34 11.21
CA SER A 272 -11.14 2.32 10.61
C SER A 272 -11.13 2.89 9.18
N VAL A 273 -12.13 2.56 8.35
CA VAL A 273 -12.25 3.10 7.00
C VAL A 273 -12.55 4.61 7.02
N ASN A 274 -13.41 5.08 7.93
CA ASN A 274 -13.67 6.52 8.09
C ASN A 274 -12.40 7.29 8.47
N PHE A 275 -11.62 6.78 9.42
CA PHE A 275 -10.35 7.36 9.82
C PHE A 275 -9.33 7.35 8.66
N ALA A 276 -9.21 6.23 7.96
CA ALA A 276 -8.32 6.09 6.82
C ALA A 276 -8.67 7.03 5.66
N ASN A 277 -9.96 7.25 5.42
CA ASN A 277 -10.45 8.17 4.39
C ASN A 277 -10.05 9.63 4.70
N LYS A 278 -10.09 10.04 5.97
CA LYS A 278 -9.58 11.35 6.42
C LYS A 278 -8.07 11.47 6.23
N ALA A 279 -7.31 10.45 6.63
CA ALA A 279 -5.86 10.45 6.49
C ALA A 279 -5.43 10.54 5.01
N ALA A 280 -6.08 9.77 4.14
CA ALA A 280 -5.83 9.81 2.70
C ALA A 280 -6.20 11.17 2.07
N ALA A 281 -7.29 11.81 2.52
CA ALA A 281 -7.65 13.15 2.07
C ALA A 281 -6.61 14.21 2.47
N LEU A 282 -6.03 14.08 3.66
CA LEU A 282 -4.94 14.97 4.11
C LEU A 282 -3.65 14.74 3.31
N SER A 283 -3.30 13.50 3.00
CA SER A 283 -2.07 13.18 2.28
C SER A 283 -2.04 13.81 0.89
N VAL A 284 -3.15 13.85 0.18
CA VAL A 284 -3.20 14.44 -1.18
C VAL A 284 -3.03 15.96 -1.21
N MET A 285 -3.08 16.65 -0.07
CA MET A 285 -2.86 18.10 0.05
C MET A 285 -1.38 18.48 0.12
N LYS A 286 -0.47 17.50 0.19
CA LYS A 286 0.98 17.67 0.26
C LYS A 286 1.65 16.92 -0.88
N ARG A 287 2.88 17.31 -1.26
CA ARG A 287 3.68 16.61 -2.29
C ARG A 287 4.40 15.39 -1.73
N GLY A 288 4.53 14.37 -2.57
CA GLY A 288 5.28 13.14 -2.33
C GLY A 288 4.45 12.03 -1.69
N ALA A 289 5.01 10.83 -1.61
CA ALA A 289 4.37 9.65 -1.02
C ALA A 289 4.55 9.64 0.52
N SER A 290 5.66 9.12 1.02
CA SER A 290 5.93 9.01 2.47
C SER A 290 5.99 10.38 3.18
N SER A 291 6.50 11.41 2.50
CA SER A 291 6.57 12.78 3.03
C SER A 291 5.22 13.45 3.25
N SER A 292 4.20 13.04 2.49
CA SER A 292 2.83 13.59 2.59
C SER A 292 1.99 12.97 3.71
N MET A 293 2.43 11.84 4.28
CA MET A 293 1.67 11.10 5.31
C MET A 293 1.39 11.99 6.53
N PRO A 294 0.12 12.09 6.98
CA PRO A 294 -0.25 12.92 8.11
C PRO A 294 0.13 12.28 9.45
N THR A 295 0.29 13.10 10.46
CA THR A 295 0.37 12.67 11.86
C THR A 295 -1.01 12.39 12.43
N LEU A 296 -1.06 11.66 13.56
CA LEU A 296 -2.32 11.40 14.27
C LEU A 296 -3.05 12.71 14.64
N GLU A 297 -2.31 13.73 15.10
CA GLU A 297 -2.87 15.02 15.45
C GLU A 297 -3.54 15.71 14.26
N GLU A 298 -2.90 15.67 13.08
CA GLU A 298 -3.48 16.24 11.86
C GLU A 298 -4.79 15.53 11.49
N VAL A 299 -4.85 14.19 11.58
CA VAL A 299 -6.06 13.42 11.22
C VAL A 299 -7.20 13.66 12.21
N VAL A 300 -6.90 13.69 13.51
CA VAL A 300 -7.92 13.93 14.57
C VAL A 300 -8.51 15.33 14.45
N ASN A 301 -7.69 16.33 14.11
CA ASN A 301 -8.13 17.72 13.99
C ASN A 301 -8.74 18.07 12.62
N PHE A 302 -8.71 17.15 11.66
CA PHE A 302 -9.30 17.37 10.34
C PHE A 302 -10.84 17.32 10.38
N GLN A 303 -11.46 18.41 9.90
CA GLN A 303 -12.93 18.60 9.91
C GLN A 303 -13.55 18.37 8.54
#